data_e7353cf1adde02bd54b1807f70ed154f
#
_entry.id   e7353cf1adde02bd54b1807f70ed154f
#
_cell.length_a   1.000
_cell.length_b   1.000
_cell.length_c   1.000
_cell.angle_alpha   90.00
_cell.angle_beta   90.00
_cell.angle_gamma   90.00
#
_symmetry.space_group_name_H-M   'P 1'
#
loop_
_entity.id
_entity.type
_entity.pdbx_description
1 polymer ?
#
loop_
_entity_poly.entity_id
_entity_poly.type
_entity_poly.pdbx_seq_one_letter_code
_entity_poly.pdbx_strand_id
1 'polypeptide(L)'
;MGTTYRKRIDGKDYSPQEISAIILAKLKSDAESYLGGPVSDAVITVPAYFDDSQRQATKDAGRIAGLDVKRIINEPTYGLDNGQAQKILVYDLGGGTFDVSVIEIGDSVIEVLATAGDNHLGGDDFDERLLDHVIKTFKKETKVNLAKDITASQRVREACENAKKELSFAQTAHINLPFISTVKNQPVHLDMTITREQFNELTYDLVERTAGPVNQALSDAGITRNQIDKVLLVGGSTRIPAVVDKVRAITGREPSKNMNPDECVAMGAAVQGSKLSGELTVSNKVNDILLMDVTPLSLSIETLGGVANVIIPRNSAIPTRASKIFTTAGNFQRDVEIKVYQGERHFTRDNKLLGNFRLSGIKRAMAGVPQIEVTFDMDANGILKVSAKDLGRGVEQQIVITSSTNLSEEEIRRAREDAKKYEDDVAGAREFKDIMNEAESYVYKVENLLETRGAQLDKKEMKRIKSDCEYLKKLVTRTDMNHVDDVEMGRMKEAYRQLQESAEKLETM
;
A
#
# COMPACT_ATOMS: atom_id res chain seq x y z
N MET A 1 -0.60 3.28 -7.82
CA MET A 1 -1.39 2.16 -8.38
C MET A 1 -2.23 2.65 -9.56
N GLY A 2 -2.54 1.77 -10.53
CA GLY A 2 -3.39 2.12 -11.67
C GLY A 2 -2.82 3.19 -12.62
N THR A 3 -1.51 3.26 -12.77
CA THR A 3 -0.83 4.19 -13.69
C THR A 3 0.26 3.49 -14.50
N THR A 4 0.73 4.11 -15.58
CA THR A 4 1.88 3.65 -16.39
C THR A 4 3.24 3.99 -15.78
N TYR A 5 3.28 4.54 -14.56
CA TYR A 5 4.51 4.92 -13.88
C TYR A 5 5.45 3.72 -13.73
N ARG A 6 6.73 3.96 -13.92
CA ARG A 6 7.82 3.00 -13.65
C ARG A 6 8.90 3.67 -12.83
N LYS A 7 9.41 2.96 -11.85
CA LYS A 7 10.56 3.40 -11.06
C LYS A 7 11.76 2.52 -11.37
N ARG A 8 12.86 3.12 -11.76
CA ARG A 8 14.11 2.39 -11.97
C ARG A 8 14.85 2.20 -10.65
N ILE A 9 15.12 0.93 -10.31
CA ILE A 9 15.84 0.52 -9.10
C ILE A 9 16.86 -0.53 -9.57
N ASP A 10 18.14 -0.32 -9.29
CA ASP A 10 19.24 -1.24 -9.63
C ASP A 10 19.21 -1.74 -11.10
N GLY A 11 18.92 -0.81 -12.02
CA GLY A 11 18.90 -1.08 -13.45
C GLY A 11 17.62 -1.72 -14.00
N LYS A 12 16.68 -2.16 -13.15
CA LYS A 12 15.37 -2.71 -13.51
C LYS A 12 14.26 -1.68 -13.30
N ASP A 13 13.28 -1.64 -14.22
CA ASP A 13 12.11 -0.77 -14.12
C ASP A 13 10.95 -1.53 -13.43
N TYR A 14 10.47 -1.01 -12.32
CA TYR A 14 9.37 -1.57 -11.53
C TYR A 14 8.08 -0.77 -11.72
N SER A 15 6.97 -1.47 -11.88
CA SER A 15 5.63 -0.89 -11.78
C SER A 15 5.20 -0.76 -10.32
N PRO A 16 4.20 0.10 -10.02
CA PRO A 16 3.60 0.16 -8.69
C PRO A 16 3.04 -1.19 -8.22
N GLN A 17 2.50 -2.01 -9.14
CA GLN A 17 1.99 -3.34 -8.84
C GLN A 17 3.10 -4.30 -8.38
N GLU A 18 4.25 -4.29 -9.07
CA GLU A 18 5.40 -5.12 -8.69
C GLU A 18 5.97 -4.73 -7.31
N ILE A 19 6.07 -3.42 -7.01
CA ILE A 19 6.52 -2.96 -5.69
C ILE A 19 5.52 -3.38 -4.60
N SER A 20 4.22 -3.23 -4.85
CA SER A 20 3.19 -3.67 -3.90
C SER A 20 3.20 -5.19 -3.72
N ALA A 21 3.49 -5.95 -4.78
CA ALA A 21 3.62 -7.40 -4.71
C ALA A 21 4.77 -7.85 -3.79
N ILE A 22 5.90 -7.13 -3.79
CA ILE A 22 7.03 -7.41 -2.88
C ILE A 22 6.57 -7.26 -1.41
N ILE A 23 5.79 -6.22 -1.11
CA ILE A 23 5.24 -6.02 0.24
C ILE A 23 4.27 -7.14 0.60
N LEU A 24 3.35 -7.49 -0.32
CA LEU A 24 2.38 -8.58 -0.09
C LEU A 24 3.05 -9.95 0.05
N ALA A 25 4.12 -10.22 -0.71
CA ALA A 25 4.93 -11.43 -0.58
C ALA A 25 5.60 -11.52 0.80
N LYS A 26 6.13 -10.38 1.31
CA LYS A 26 6.70 -10.31 2.66
C LYS A 26 5.65 -10.61 3.73
N LEU A 27 4.46 -10.00 3.64
CA LEU A 27 3.36 -10.28 4.57
C LEU A 27 2.90 -11.73 4.51
N LYS A 28 2.83 -12.31 3.30
CA LYS A 28 2.54 -13.73 3.10
C LYS A 28 3.57 -14.62 3.80
N SER A 29 4.86 -14.36 3.57
CA SER A 29 5.95 -15.12 4.20
C SER A 29 5.93 -15.04 5.73
N ASP A 30 5.62 -13.86 6.29
CA ASP A 30 5.47 -13.68 7.74
C ASP A 30 4.28 -14.48 8.29
N ALA A 31 3.16 -14.45 7.59
CA ALA A 31 1.97 -15.24 7.95
C ALA A 31 2.25 -16.75 7.86
N GLU A 32 2.91 -17.23 6.81
CA GLU A 32 3.32 -18.64 6.65
C GLU A 32 4.27 -19.09 7.76
N SER A 33 5.21 -18.24 8.14
CA SER A 33 6.15 -18.50 9.24
C SER A 33 5.42 -18.58 10.59
N TYR A 34 4.43 -17.73 10.81
CA TYR A 34 3.63 -17.71 12.03
C TYR A 34 2.68 -18.91 12.12
N LEU A 35 2.01 -19.26 11.01
CA LEU A 35 1.03 -20.34 10.97
C LEU A 35 1.65 -21.73 10.81
N GLY A 36 2.91 -21.82 10.38
CA GLY A 36 3.61 -23.09 10.12
C GLY A 36 3.10 -23.83 8.87
N GLY A 37 2.47 -23.12 7.92
CA GLY A 37 1.91 -23.69 6.71
C GLY A 37 1.69 -22.66 5.59
N PRO A 38 1.41 -23.12 4.35
CA PRO A 38 1.27 -22.23 3.20
C PRO A 38 0.00 -21.37 3.30
N VAL A 39 0.12 -20.10 2.86
CA VAL A 39 -0.99 -19.17 2.71
C VAL A 39 -1.27 -18.94 1.24
N SER A 40 -2.46 -19.34 0.76
CA SER A 40 -2.86 -19.24 -0.65
C SER A 40 -3.86 -18.12 -0.89
N ASP A 41 -4.80 -17.91 0.03
CA ASP A 41 -5.96 -17.05 -0.14
C ASP A 41 -5.81 -15.75 0.64
N ALA A 42 -6.32 -14.64 0.08
CA ALA A 42 -6.25 -13.34 0.75
C ALA A 42 -7.51 -12.50 0.51
N VAL A 43 -7.86 -11.71 1.52
CA VAL A 43 -8.70 -10.51 1.39
C VAL A 43 -7.77 -9.31 1.52
N ILE A 44 -7.83 -8.40 0.55
CA ILE A 44 -6.97 -7.22 0.51
C ILE A 44 -7.85 -5.97 0.63
N THR A 45 -7.48 -5.08 1.54
CA THR A 45 -8.13 -3.78 1.71
C THR A 45 -7.53 -2.74 0.78
N VAL A 46 -8.35 -1.79 0.38
CA VAL A 46 -7.94 -0.61 -0.39
C VAL A 46 -8.62 0.63 0.18
N PRO A 47 -8.01 1.81 0.03
CA PRO A 47 -8.67 3.06 0.32
C PRO A 47 -10.04 3.13 -0.36
N ALA A 48 -11.06 3.61 0.36
CA ALA A 48 -12.43 3.62 -0.14
C ALA A 48 -12.56 4.42 -1.44
N TYR A 49 -11.75 5.47 -1.59
CA TYR A 49 -11.74 6.37 -2.75
C TYR A 49 -10.84 5.89 -3.91
N PHE A 50 -10.31 4.66 -3.86
CA PHE A 50 -9.60 4.07 -4.99
C PHE A 50 -10.53 3.87 -6.18
N ASP A 51 -10.07 4.29 -7.35
CA ASP A 51 -10.75 4.05 -8.61
C ASP A 51 -10.59 2.57 -9.08
N ASP A 52 -11.37 2.19 -10.09
CA ASP A 52 -11.35 0.84 -10.65
C ASP A 52 -9.94 0.37 -11.08
N SER A 53 -9.16 1.26 -11.71
CA SER A 53 -7.78 0.95 -12.12
C SER A 53 -6.86 0.63 -10.93
N GLN A 54 -7.02 1.35 -9.83
CA GLN A 54 -6.22 1.16 -8.62
C GLN A 54 -6.63 -0.14 -7.90
N ARG A 55 -7.92 -0.47 -7.86
CA ARG A 55 -8.46 -1.73 -7.30
C ARG A 55 -7.94 -2.93 -8.06
N GLN A 56 -8.05 -2.90 -9.40
CA GLN A 56 -7.54 -3.97 -10.24
C GLN A 56 -6.02 -4.12 -10.10
N ALA A 57 -5.27 -3.01 -10.09
CA ALA A 57 -3.82 -3.03 -9.89
C ALA A 57 -3.42 -3.63 -8.53
N THR A 58 -4.22 -3.43 -7.49
CA THR A 58 -4.03 -4.07 -6.17
C THR A 58 -4.29 -5.57 -6.24
N LYS A 59 -5.34 -5.98 -6.96
CA LYS A 59 -5.63 -7.41 -7.20
C LYS A 59 -4.50 -8.09 -7.96
N ASP A 60 -3.96 -7.42 -8.98
CA ASP A 60 -2.82 -7.92 -9.77
C ASP A 60 -1.55 -8.06 -8.90
N ALA A 61 -1.30 -7.08 -8.00
CA ALA A 61 -0.19 -7.17 -7.05
C ALA A 61 -0.30 -8.40 -6.13
N GLY A 62 -1.51 -8.71 -5.63
CA GLY A 62 -1.76 -9.94 -4.88
C GLY A 62 -1.46 -11.21 -5.68
N ARG A 63 -1.87 -11.24 -6.94
CA ARG A 63 -1.59 -12.38 -7.86
C ARG A 63 -0.10 -12.53 -8.16
N ILE A 64 0.64 -11.44 -8.32
CA ILE A 64 2.10 -11.45 -8.49
C ILE A 64 2.77 -12.01 -7.23
N ALA A 65 2.28 -11.65 -6.03
CA ALA A 65 2.75 -12.19 -4.74
C ALA A 65 2.37 -13.67 -4.52
N GLY A 66 1.67 -14.31 -5.48
CA GLY A 66 1.27 -15.70 -5.38
C GLY A 66 0.07 -15.94 -4.47
N LEU A 67 -0.78 -14.91 -4.29
CA LEU A 67 -2.04 -15.00 -3.55
C LEU A 67 -3.23 -15.13 -4.50
N ASP A 68 -4.21 -15.93 -4.13
CA ASP A 68 -5.55 -15.91 -4.72
C ASP A 68 -6.39 -14.86 -3.98
N VAL A 69 -6.58 -13.71 -4.62
CA VAL A 69 -7.31 -12.59 -4.03
C VAL A 69 -8.80 -12.84 -4.11
N LYS A 70 -9.37 -13.35 -3.03
CA LYS A 70 -10.80 -13.69 -2.94
C LYS A 70 -11.69 -12.47 -2.97
N ARG A 71 -11.23 -11.37 -2.34
CA ARG A 71 -11.99 -10.12 -2.31
C ARG A 71 -11.07 -8.91 -2.13
N ILE A 72 -11.44 -7.82 -2.82
CA ILE A 72 -10.96 -6.45 -2.52
C ILE A 72 -12.08 -5.77 -1.75
N ILE A 73 -11.75 -5.16 -0.60
CA ILE A 73 -12.72 -4.45 0.24
C ILE A 73 -12.22 -3.04 0.57
N ASN A 74 -13.16 -2.13 0.84
CA ASN A 74 -12.79 -0.79 1.28
C ASN A 74 -12.30 -0.80 2.73
N GLU A 75 -11.36 0.07 3.04
CA GLU A 75 -11.03 0.47 4.41
C GLU A 75 -12.12 1.45 4.91
N PRO A 76 -12.48 1.43 6.13
CA PRO A 76 -12.56 0.43 7.18
C PRO A 76 -13.96 -0.21 7.26
N THR A 77 -14.00 -1.51 7.20
CA THR A 77 -15.25 -2.28 7.25
C THR A 77 -15.50 -2.98 8.59
N TYR A 78 -14.69 -2.68 9.61
CA TYR A 78 -14.87 -3.27 10.94
C TYR A 78 -15.89 -2.47 11.76
N GLY A 79 -17.09 -3.05 11.91
CA GLY A 79 -18.17 -2.50 12.68
C GLY A 79 -18.21 -3.02 14.12
N LEU A 80 -18.50 -2.14 15.02
CA LEU A 80 -18.81 -2.45 16.40
C LEU A 80 -20.29 -2.86 16.48
N ASP A 81 -20.57 -4.15 16.51
CA ASP A 81 -21.95 -4.62 16.75
C ASP A 81 -22.26 -4.57 18.24
N ASN A 82 -23.15 -3.67 18.63
CA ASN A 82 -23.77 -3.62 19.95
C ASN A 82 -25.27 -3.96 19.89
N GLY A 83 -25.75 -4.47 18.74
CA GLY A 83 -27.16 -4.86 18.56
C GLY A 83 -28.16 -3.68 18.47
N GLN A 84 -27.70 -2.46 18.33
CA GLN A 84 -28.53 -1.26 18.11
C GLN A 84 -28.10 -0.57 16.81
N ALA A 85 -29.06 -0.05 16.06
CA ALA A 85 -28.77 0.75 14.87
C ALA A 85 -27.95 1.98 15.25
N GLN A 86 -26.79 2.18 14.63
CA GLN A 86 -25.88 3.29 14.89
C GLN A 86 -25.36 3.86 13.57
N LYS A 87 -25.28 5.18 13.51
CA LYS A 87 -24.60 5.91 12.42
C LYS A 87 -23.20 6.29 12.88
N ILE A 88 -22.23 5.77 12.17
CA ILE A 88 -20.81 5.89 12.52
C ILE A 88 -20.10 6.67 11.41
N LEU A 89 -19.35 7.68 11.78
CA LEU A 89 -18.41 8.33 10.88
C LEU A 89 -17.03 7.73 11.11
N VAL A 90 -16.47 7.14 10.08
CA VAL A 90 -15.09 6.63 10.06
C VAL A 90 -14.21 7.65 9.37
N TYR A 91 -13.18 8.10 10.07
CA TYR A 91 -12.21 9.08 9.60
C TYR A 91 -10.85 8.37 9.52
N ASP A 92 -10.43 8.04 8.30
CA ASP A 92 -9.21 7.30 8.04
C ASP A 92 -8.16 8.21 7.41
N LEU A 93 -7.13 8.56 8.19
CA LEU A 93 -5.98 9.31 7.73
C LEU A 93 -4.74 8.44 7.84
N GLY A 94 -4.42 7.77 6.73
CA GLY A 94 -3.27 6.90 6.60
C GLY A 94 -1.97 7.62 6.28
N GLY A 95 -1.03 6.90 5.68
CA GLY A 95 0.25 7.46 5.23
C GLY A 95 0.13 8.29 3.96
N GLY A 96 -0.70 7.89 3.00
CA GLY A 96 -0.79 8.53 1.68
C GLY A 96 -2.19 8.93 1.24
N THR A 97 -3.25 8.49 1.95
CA THR A 97 -4.65 8.77 1.61
C THR A 97 -5.44 9.19 2.82
N PHE A 98 -6.49 9.96 2.55
CA PHE A 98 -7.50 10.34 3.50
C PHE A 98 -8.87 9.90 3.00
N ASP A 99 -9.56 9.08 3.78
CA ASP A 99 -10.89 8.55 3.48
C ASP A 99 -11.86 8.84 4.62
N VAL A 100 -13.09 9.14 4.25
CA VAL A 100 -14.21 9.31 5.18
C VAL A 100 -15.36 8.46 4.73
N SER A 101 -15.88 7.61 5.61
CA SER A 101 -17.07 6.81 5.35
C SER A 101 -18.12 7.09 6.42
N VAL A 102 -19.35 7.23 5.99
CA VAL A 102 -20.53 7.23 6.85
C VAL A 102 -21.18 5.88 6.71
N ILE A 103 -21.24 5.13 7.80
CA ILE A 103 -21.80 3.78 7.84
C ILE A 103 -22.99 3.71 8.79
N GLU A 104 -23.95 2.88 8.46
CA GLU A 104 -25.03 2.50 9.36
C GLU A 104 -24.89 1.02 9.73
N ILE A 105 -24.91 0.73 11.01
CA ILE A 105 -24.86 -0.63 11.53
C ILE A 105 -26.17 -0.92 12.20
N GLY A 106 -26.82 -2.03 11.84
CA GLY A 106 -28.06 -2.49 12.46
C GLY A 106 -28.46 -3.85 11.93
N ASP A 107 -29.14 -4.66 12.74
CA ASP A 107 -29.72 -5.95 12.37
C ASP A 107 -28.77 -6.88 11.58
N SER A 108 -27.50 -6.98 11.99
CA SER A 108 -26.46 -7.75 11.31
C SER A 108 -26.10 -7.23 9.90
N VAL A 109 -26.42 -5.98 9.56
CA VAL A 109 -26.02 -5.34 8.32
C VAL A 109 -25.11 -4.15 8.62
N ILE A 110 -24.01 -4.06 7.88
CA ILE A 110 -23.16 -2.89 7.81
C ILE A 110 -23.37 -2.29 6.43
N GLU A 111 -24.02 -1.15 6.39
CA GLU A 111 -24.29 -0.42 5.16
C GLU A 111 -23.42 0.83 5.09
N VAL A 112 -22.65 0.98 4.03
CA VAL A 112 -21.94 2.22 3.72
C VAL A 112 -22.96 3.17 3.06
N LEU A 113 -23.30 4.27 3.74
CA LEU A 113 -24.25 5.26 3.21
C LEU A 113 -23.56 6.20 2.21
N ALA A 114 -22.35 6.60 2.50
CA ALA A 114 -21.53 7.44 1.63
C ALA A 114 -20.05 7.33 1.96
N THR A 115 -19.22 7.59 0.96
CA THR A 115 -17.77 7.74 1.11
C THR A 115 -17.27 8.94 0.33
N ALA A 116 -16.24 9.61 0.87
CA ALA A 116 -15.51 10.68 0.22
C ALA A 116 -14.05 10.65 0.66
N GLY A 117 -13.13 11.26 -0.09
CA GLY A 117 -11.72 11.19 0.27
C GLY A 117 -10.82 12.10 -0.55
N ASP A 118 -9.53 12.02 -0.23
CA ASP A 118 -8.44 12.68 -0.95
C ASP A 118 -7.27 11.68 -1.06
N ASN A 119 -7.04 11.14 -2.26
CA ASN A 119 -5.98 10.15 -2.55
C ASN A 119 -4.56 10.73 -2.52
N HIS A 120 -4.43 12.03 -2.23
CA HIS A 120 -3.17 12.78 -2.15
C HIS A 120 -3.10 13.60 -0.87
N LEU A 121 -3.59 13.03 0.23
CA LEU A 121 -3.49 13.61 1.56
C LEU A 121 -3.24 12.51 2.59
N GLY A 122 -2.09 12.52 3.23
CA GLY A 122 -1.73 11.53 4.24
C GLY A 122 -0.52 11.94 5.05
N GLY A 123 -0.05 11.05 5.92
CA GLY A 123 1.09 11.28 6.81
C GLY A 123 2.37 11.68 6.10
N ASP A 124 2.56 11.22 4.84
CA ASP A 124 3.71 11.59 4.01
C ASP A 124 3.74 13.08 3.68
N ASP A 125 2.57 13.72 3.52
CA ASP A 125 2.50 15.17 3.28
C ASP A 125 2.90 15.94 4.53
N PHE A 126 2.56 15.45 5.71
CA PHE A 126 3.01 16.03 6.99
C PHE A 126 4.52 15.89 7.15
N ASP A 127 5.09 14.75 6.78
CA ASP A 127 6.54 14.52 6.79
C ASP A 127 7.24 15.43 5.81
N GLU A 128 6.71 15.65 4.61
CA GLU A 128 7.28 16.51 3.59
C GLU A 128 7.30 17.98 4.04
N ARG A 129 6.25 18.47 4.74
CA ARG A 129 6.22 19.80 5.33
C ARG A 129 7.35 19.99 6.35
N LEU A 130 7.54 19.00 7.20
CA LEU A 130 8.59 19.04 8.22
C LEU A 130 9.99 18.92 7.59
N LEU A 131 10.17 18.00 6.64
CA LEU A 131 11.40 17.82 5.87
C LEU A 131 11.82 19.13 5.17
N ASP A 132 10.89 19.77 4.49
CA ASP A 132 11.09 21.04 3.81
C ASP A 132 11.55 22.15 4.79
N HIS A 133 10.92 22.22 5.96
CA HIS A 133 11.28 23.17 7.00
C HIS A 133 12.71 22.93 7.51
N VAL A 134 13.04 21.70 7.85
CA VAL A 134 14.35 21.29 8.37
C VAL A 134 15.46 21.57 7.34
N ILE A 135 15.27 21.16 6.08
CA ILE A 135 16.25 21.40 5.01
C ILE A 135 16.46 22.90 4.74
N LYS A 136 15.38 23.69 4.70
CA LYS A 136 15.45 25.14 4.49
C LYS A 136 16.17 25.83 5.63
N THR A 137 15.88 25.48 6.88
CA THR A 137 16.53 26.04 8.07
C THR A 137 18.01 25.69 8.10
N PHE A 138 18.36 24.41 7.92
CA PHE A 138 19.75 23.96 7.86
C PHE A 138 20.55 24.65 6.75
N LYS A 139 19.94 24.79 5.55
CA LYS A 139 20.57 25.52 4.43
C LYS A 139 20.80 27.00 4.74
N LYS A 140 19.90 27.64 5.48
CA LYS A 140 20.03 29.04 5.89
C LYS A 140 21.25 29.23 6.81
N GLU A 141 21.47 28.31 7.74
CA GLU A 141 22.52 28.35 8.75
C GLU A 141 23.89 27.94 8.18
N THR A 142 23.94 26.78 7.50
CA THR A 142 25.20 26.15 7.06
C THR A 142 25.58 26.43 5.61
N LYS A 143 24.64 26.96 4.79
CA LYS A 143 24.76 27.14 3.33
C LYS A 143 24.80 25.79 2.56
N VAL A 144 24.59 24.64 3.22
CA VAL A 144 24.55 23.32 2.63
C VAL A 144 23.09 22.95 2.26
N ASN A 145 22.90 22.42 1.06
CA ASN A 145 21.59 21.93 0.62
C ASN A 145 21.54 20.42 0.69
N LEU A 146 20.96 19.87 1.77
CA LEU A 146 20.83 18.42 1.98
C LEU A 146 19.93 17.74 0.95
N ALA A 147 19.01 18.46 0.29
CA ALA A 147 18.17 17.89 -0.76
C ALA A 147 18.95 17.41 -2.00
N LYS A 148 20.22 17.82 -2.17
CA LYS A 148 21.08 17.38 -3.28
C LYS A 148 21.83 16.08 -2.99
N ASP A 149 21.89 15.66 -1.74
CA ASP A 149 22.50 14.42 -1.29
C ASP A 149 21.39 13.44 -0.93
N ILE A 150 21.26 12.36 -1.70
CA ILE A 150 20.19 11.36 -1.56
C ILE A 150 20.26 10.71 -0.17
N THR A 151 21.45 10.33 0.29
CA THR A 151 21.65 9.68 1.58
C THR A 151 21.34 10.62 2.74
N ALA A 152 21.82 11.87 2.68
CA ALA A 152 21.51 12.87 3.69
C ALA A 152 20.01 13.19 3.73
N SER A 153 19.39 13.38 2.56
CA SER A 153 17.95 13.64 2.44
C SER A 153 17.12 12.53 3.04
N GLN A 154 17.49 11.27 2.78
CA GLN A 154 16.78 10.11 3.34
C GLN A 154 16.89 10.03 4.86
N ARG A 155 18.10 10.27 5.42
CA ARG A 155 18.30 10.30 6.87
C ARG A 155 17.48 11.41 7.55
N VAL A 156 17.38 12.59 6.91
CA VAL A 156 16.54 13.69 7.41
C VAL A 156 15.06 13.32 7.34
N ARG A 157 14.59 12.67 6.26
CA ARG A 157 13.22 12.22 6.11
C ARG A 157 12.82 11.26 7.23
N GLU A 158 13.62 10.24 7.49
CA GLU A 158 13.38 9.28 8.58
C GLU A 158 13.35 9.96 9.97
N ALA A 159 14.24 10.93 10.18
CA ALA A 159 14.26 11.70 11.43
C ALA A 159 13.02 12.62 11.55
N CYS A 160 12.52 13.19 10.45
CA CYS A 160 11.28 13.97 10.43
C CYS A 160 10.06 13.11 10.72
N GLU A 161 9.96 11.93 10.13
CA GLU A 161 8.87 10.98 10.42
C GLU A 161 8.86 10.59 11.90
N ASN A 162 10.03 10.30 12.48
CA ASN A 162 10.15 9.99 13.90
C ASN A 162 9.76 11.19 14.78
N ALA A 163 10.18 12.40 14.40
CA ALA A 163 9.79 13.63 15.09
C ALA A 163 8.28 13.89 15.03
N LYS A 164 7.64 13.67 13.86
CA LYS A 164 6.16 13.71 13.73
C LYS A 164 5.50 12.76 14.70
N LYS A 165 5.97 11.50 14.78
CA LYS A 165 5.43 10.50 15.71
C LYS A 165 5.61 10.95 17.16
N GLU A 166 6.77 11.45 17.54
CA GLU A 166 7.07 11.95 18.89
C GLU A 166 6.19 13.15 19.26
N LEU A 167 5.98 14.09 18.34
CA LEU A 167 5.12 15.26 18.53
C LEU A 167 3.64 14.90 18.73
N SER A 168 3.22 13.66 18.48
CA SER A 168 1.87 13.20 18.82
C SER A 168 1.65 13.07 20.34
N PHE A 169 2.70 12.85 21.13
CA PHE A 169 2.62 12.74 22.60
C PHE A 169 3.50 13.74 23.37
N ALA A 170 4.61 14.20 22.77
CA ALA A 170 5.51 15.21 23.37
C ALA A 170 5.23 16.61 22.83
N GLN A 171 5.59 17.63 23.58
CA GLN A 171 5.48 19.02 23.13
C GLN A 171 6.64 19.46 22.23
N THR A 172 7.74 18.71 22.28
CA THR A 172 8.94 18.95 21.47
C THR A 172 9.51 17.64 20.99
N ALA A 173 10.15 17.64 19.82
CA ALA A 173 10.92 16.53 19.28
C ALA A 173 12.33 17.05 18.89
N HIS A 174 13.35 16.23 19.11
CA HIS A 174 14.73 16.58 18.86
C HIS A 174 15.30 15.77 17.69
N ILE A 175 15.65 16.45 16.61
CA ILE A 175 16.30 15.87 15.44
C ILE A 175 17.80 16.06 15.57
N ASN A 176 18.54 14.98 15.81
CA ASN A 176 20.00 14.98 15.91
C ASN A 176 20.60 13.99 14.93
N LEU A 177 21.25 14.50 13.89
CA LEU A 177 21.93 13.72 12.85
C LEU A 177 23.40 14.14 12.74
N PRO A 178 24.29 13.43 13.45
CA PRO A 178 25.72 13.73 13.39
C PRO A 178 26.27 13.37 12.00
N PHE A 179 27.28 14.13 11.58
CA PHE A 179 28.00 13.92 10.31
C PHE A 179 27.08 13.86 9.09
N ILE A 180 26.08 14.75 9.04
CA ILE A 180 25.08 14.75 7.95
C ILE A 180 25.68 15.24 6.62
N SER A 181 26.68 16.09 6.67
CA SER A 181 27.38 16.61 5.50
C SER A 181 28.77 17.16 5.87
N THR A 182 29.49 17.71 4.90
CA THR A 182 30.79 18.34 5.10
C THR A 182 30.84 19.73 4.45
N VAL A 183 31.50 20.68 5.13
CA VAL A 183 31.79 22.03 4.60
C VAL A 183 33.28 22.27 4.72
N LYS A 184 33.96 22.54 3.60
CA LYS A 184 35.42 22.77 3.57
C LYS A 184 36.22 21.68 4.32
N ASN A 185 35.84 20.40 4.12
CA ASN A 185 36.40 19.22 4.79
C ASN A 185 36.15 19.15 6.32
N GLN A 186 35.28 20.00 6.85
CA GLN A 186 34.82 19.90 8.24
C GLN A 186 33.44 19.29 8.31
N PRO A 187 33.21 18.31 9.20
CA PRO A 187 31.89 17.70 9.34
C PRO A 187 30.88 18.71 9.89
N VAL A 188 29.69 18.69 9.38
CA VAL A 188 28.52 19.42 9.91
C VAL A 188 27.47 18.47 10.41
N HIS A 189 26.79 18.89 11.44
CA HIS A 189 25.75 18.10 12.14
C HIS A 189 24.42 18.83 12.02
N LEU A 190 23.34 18.09 11.89
CA LEU A 190 22.01 18.64 12.05
C LEU A 190 21.57 18.40 13.51
N ASP A 191 21.32 19.48 14.21
CA ASP A 191 20.82 19.49 15.58
C ASP A 191 19.71 20.53 15.66
N MET A 192 18.45 20.08 15.80
CA MET A 192 17.28 20.95 15.76
C MET A 192 16.18 20.42 16.66
N THR A 193 15.56 21.31 17.41
CA THR A 193 14.34 21.00 18.17
C THR A 193 13.14 21.59 17.47
N ILE A 194 12.11 20.76 17.26
CA ILE A 194 10.83 21.16 16.68
C ILE A 194 9.78 21.13 17.80
N THR A 195 8.99 22.20 17.92
CA THR A 195 7.84 22.20 18.84
C THR A 195 6.57 21.71 18.14
N ARG A 196 5.64 21.19 18.91
CA ARG A 196 4.30 20.81 18.41
C ARG A 196 3.56 22.02 17.78
N GLU A 197 3.73 23.20 18.34
CA GLU A 197 3.15 24.42 17.81
C GLU A 197 3.70 24.74 16.41
N GLN A 198 5.02 24.72 16.23
CA GLN A 198 5.64 24.86 14.91
C GLN A 198 5.16 23.81 13.92
N PHE A 199 5.07 22.54 14.34
CA PHE A 199 4.56 21.47 13.50
C PHE A 199 3.09 21.72 13.09
N ASN A 200 2.24 22.15 14.02
CA ASN A 200 0.85 22.48 13.74
C ASN A 200 0.73 23.63 12.74
N GLU A 201 1.57 24.68 12.87
CA GLU A 201 1.60 25.80 11.91
C GLU A 201 2.01 25.32 10.51
N LEU A 202 3.05 24.49 10.40
CA LEU A 202 3.55 23.93 9.12
C LEU A 202 2.53 23.07 8.41
N THR A 203 1.62 22.42 9.15
CA THR A 203 0.68 21.41 8.64
C THR A 203 -0.78 21.84 8.72
N TYR A 204 -1.04 23.09 9.11
CA TYR A 204 -2.38 23.62 9.30
C TYR A 204 -3.30 23.42 8.08
N ASP A 205 -2.79 23.73 6.89
CA ASP A 205 -3.55 23.59 5.64
C ASP A 205 -3.90 22.14 5.32
N LEU A 206 -3.03 21.17 5.68
CA LEU A 206 -3.30 19.74 5.50
C LEU A 206 -4.45 19.27 6.40
N VAL A 207 -4.46 19.73 7.65
CA VAL A 207 -5.54 19.44 8.59
C VAL A 207 -6.86 20.08 8.12
N GLU A 208 -6.82 21.31 7.62
CA GLU A 208 -8.02 22.00 7.11
C GLU A 208 -8.60 21.31 5.86
N ARG A 209 -7.76 20.75 4.98
CA ARG A 209 -8.21 20.00 3.79
C ARG A 209 -9.14 18.84 4.13
N THR A 210 -8.99 18.23 5.29
CA THR A 210 -9.83 17.09 5.70
C THR A 210 -11.29 17.46 5.90
N ALA A 211 -11.61 18.73 6.17
CA ALA A 211 -12.98 19.18 6.40
C ALA A 211 -13.88 19.03 5.16
N GLY A 212 -13.31 19.22 3.96
CA GLY A 212 -14.07 19.11 2.71
C GLY A 212 -14.71 17.73 2.53
N PRO A 213 -13.91 16.65 2.49
CA PRO A 213 -14.43 15.28 2.37
C PRO A 213 -15.38 14.87 3.50
N VAL A 214 -15.14 15.30 4.76
CA VAL A 214 -16.07 15.03 5.86
C VAL A 214 -17.46 15.63 5.59
N ASN A 215 -17.52 16.91 5.23
CA ASN A 215 -18.77 17.56 4.92
C ASN A 215 -19.45 16.94 3.69
N GLN A 216 -18.68 16.54 2.69
CA GLN A 216 -19.19 15.88 1.50
C GLN A 216 -19.84 14.53 1.85
N ALA A 217 -19.16 13.69 2.65
CA ALA A 217 -19.69 12.38 3.05
C ALA A 217 -21.00 12.53 3.85
N LEU A 218 -21.08 13.49 4.76
CA LEU A 218 -22.30 13.76 5.51
C LEU A 218 -23.44 14.23 4.60
N SER A 219 -23.14 15.13 3.66
CA SER A 219 -24.13 15.61 2.68
C SER A 219 -24.65 14.48 1.79
N ASP A 220 -23.74 13.63 1.29
CA ASP A 220 -24.10 12.52 0.40
C ASP A 220 -24.89 11.43 1.14
N ALA A 221 -24.58 11.20 2.42
CA ALA A 221 -25.35 10.30 3.28
C ALA A 221 -26.72 10.88 3.70
N GLY A 222 -26.99 12.16 3.39
CA GLY A 222 -28.22 12.82 3.78
C GLY A 222 -28.40 13.00 5.29
N ILE A 223 -27.29 13.05 6.05
CA ILE A 223 -27.32 13.19 7.50
C ILE A 223 -26.60 14.46 7.97
N THR A 224 -26.99 14.90 9.14
CA THR A 224 -26.35 16.02 9.85
C THR A 224 -25.37 15.50 10.88
N ARG A 225 -24.39 16.31 11.30
CA ARG A 225 -23.43 15.96 12.35
C ARG A 225 -24.08 15.48 13.65
N ASN A 226 -25.29 15.97 13.97
CA ASN A 226 -26.00 15.58 15.21
C ASN A 226 -26.54 14.15 15.17
N GLN A 227 -26.68 13.57 13.97
CA GLN A 227 -27.15 12.19 13.74
C GLN A 227 -26.01 11.17 13.74
N ILE A 228 -24.77 11.63 13.88
CA ILE A 228 -23.62 10.74 14.10
C ILE A 228 -23.67 10.25 15.54
N ASP A 229 -23.72 8.93 15.75
CA ASP A 229 -23.67 8.33 17.08
C ASP A 229 -22.26 8.18 17.57
N LYS A 230 -21.33 7.81 16.66
CA LYS A 230 -19.95 7.52 16.97
C LYS A 230 -18.99 7.99 15.87
N VAL A 231 -17.78 8.38 16.27
CA VAL A 231 -16.67 8.70 15.36
C VAL A 231 -15.53 7.74 15.64
N LEU A 232 -15.06 7.07 14.60
CA LEU A 232 -13.89 6.17 14.64
C LEU A 232 -12.72 6.84 13.94
N LEU A 233 -11.56 6.79 14.57
CA LEU A 233 -10.29 7.22 13.97
C LEU A 233 -9.49 6.00 13.53
N VAL A 234 -9.06 6.04 12.28
CA VAL A 234 -8.30 4.99 11.60
C VAL A 234 -7.07 5.62 10.95
N GLY A 235 -5.99 4.84 10.83
CA GLY A 235 -4.73 5.30 10.30
C GLY A 235 -3.85 6.02 11.32
N GLY A 236 -2.55 5.80 11.26
CA GLY A 236 -1.57 6.31 12.22
C GLY A 236 -1.53 7.83 12.33
N SER A 237 -1.85 8.56 11.23
CA SER A 237 -1.84 10.03 11.22
C SER A 237 -2.99 10.65 12.02
N THR A 238 -4.02 9.88 12.37
CA THR A 238 -5.07 10.33 13.29
C THR A 238 -4.59 10.48 14.75
N ARG A 239 -3.38 10.04 15.06
CA ARG A 239 -2.74 10.27 16.37
C ARG A 239 -2.25 11.71 16.56
N ILE A 240 -2.16 12.49 15.48
CA ILE A 240 -1.76 13.91 15.51
C ILE A 240 -2.86 14.71 16.28
N PRO A 241 -2.51 15.40 17.37
CA PRO A 241 -3.52 16.10 18.20
C PRO A 241 -4.37 17.12 17.42
N ALA A 242 -3.75 17.87 16.51
CA ALA A 242 -4.46 18.85 15.67
C ALA A 242 -5.53 18.18 14.78
N VAL A 243 -5.29 16.94 14.32
CA VAL A 243 -6.27 16.14 13.56
C VAL A 243 -7.45 15.75 14.46
N VAL A 244 -7.17 15.23 15.67
CA VAL A 244 -8.21 14.87 16.64
C VAL A 244 -9.09 16.08 16.98
N ASP A 245 -8.48 17.24 17.23
CA ASP A 245 -9.18 18.48 17.53
C ASP A 245 -10.04 18.94 16.36
N LYS A 246 -9.53 18.80 15.13
CA LYS A 246 -10.29 19.11 13.91
C LYS A 246 -11.52 18.22 13.75
N VAL A 247 -11.35 16.90 13.95
CA VAL A 247 -12.47 15.94 13.89
C VAL A 247 -13.53 16.30 14.92
N ARG A 248 -13.12 16.59 16.16
CA ARG A 248 -14.02 17.03 17.24
C ARG A 248 -14.78 18.31 16.86
N ALA A 249 -14.09 19.29 16.28
CA ALA A 249 -14.68 20.55 15.85
C ALA A 249 -15.74 20.37 14.75
N ILE A 250 -15.46 19.51 13.75
CA ILE A 250 -16.36 19.27 12.61
C ILE A 250 -17.59 18.45 13.06
N THR A 251 -17.37 17.37 13.80
CA THR A 251 -18.41 16.39 14.13
C THR A 251 -19.21 16.76 15.39
N GLY A 252 -18.63 17.56 16.28
CA GLY A 252 -19.18 17.85 17.60
C GLY A 252 -19.17 16.65 18.54
N ARG A 253 -18.43 15.59 18.20
CA ARG A 253 -18.32 14.34 18.96
C ARG A 253 -16.88 14.08 19.37
N GLU A 254 -16.69 13.46 20.54
CA GLU A 254 -15.38 12.92 20.94
C GLU A 254 -15.14 11.63 20.18
N PRO A 255 -14.00 11.52 19.44
CA PRO A 255 -13.67 10.28 18.76
C PRO A 255 -13.46 9.11 19.73
N SER A 256 -13.90 7.92 19.31
CA SER A 256 -13.75 6.70 20.11
C SER A 256 -12.29 6.31 20.23
N LYS A 257 -11.84 5.95 21.45
CA LYS A 257 -10.48 5.50 21.76
C LYS A 257 -10.38 3.97 21.93
N ASN A 258 -11.46 3.24 21.67
CA ASN A 258 -11.56 1.81 21.98
C ASN A 258 -10.90 0.89 20.96
N MET A 259 -10.39 1.43 19.87
CA MET A 259 -9.73 0.67 18.80
C MET A 259 -8.33 1.22 18.53
N ASN A 260 -7.39 0.32 18.24
CA ASN A 260 -6.09 0.72 17.73
C ASN A 260 -6.23 1.16 16.26
N PRO A 261 -5.97 2.43 15.94
CA PRO A 261 -6.13 2.94 14.57
C PRO A 261 -5.20 2.29 13.54
N ASP A 262 -4.12 1.63 13.98
CA ASP A 262 -3.16 0.96 13.11
C ASP A 262 -3.60 -0.48 12.75
N GLU A 263 -4.50 -1.09 13.52
CA GLU A 263 -4.87 -2.52 13.38
C GLU A 263 -6.29 -2.73 12.87
N CYS A 264 -7.17 -1.72 12.97
CA CYS A 264 -8.60 -1.89 12.70
C CYS A 264 -8.90 -2.33 11.26
N VAL A 265 -8.12 -1.89 10.26
CA VAL A 265 -8.26 -2.30 8.87
C VAL A 265 -7.93 -3.79 8.70
N ALA A 266 -6.83 -4.25 9.29
CA ALA A 266 -6.43 -5.66 9.25
C ALA A 266 -7.46 -6.56 9.97
N MET A 267 -8.02 -6.10 11.09
CA MET A 267 -9.10 -6.81 11.80
C MET A 267 -10.36 -6.94 10.94
N GLY A 268 -10.74 -5.87 10.22
CA GLY A 268 -11.87 -5.89 9.29
C GLY A 268 -11.65 -6.88 8.14
N ALA A 269 -10.47 -6.87 7.56
CA ALA A 269 -10.07 -7.84 6.52
C ALA A 269 -10.13 -9.28 7.03
N ALA A 270 -9.65 -9.54 8.25
CA ALA A 270 -9.68 -10.86 8.86
C ALA A 270 -11.12 -11.37 9.08
N VAL A 271 -12.04 -10.51 9.53
CA VAL A 271 -13.47 -10.86 9.68
C VAL A 271 -14.07 -11.26 8.34
N GLN A 272 -13.80 -10.52 7.26
CA GLN A 272 -14.27 -10.85 5.91
C GLN A 272 -13.61 -12.12 5.36
N GLY A 273 -12.31 -12.32 5.62
CA GLY A 273 -11.61 -13.54 5.24
C GLY A 273 -12.20 -14.78 5.91
N SER A 274 -12.45 -14.71 7.22
CA SER A 274 -13.09 -15.77 7.99
C SER A 274 -14.51 -16.13 7.50
N LYS A 275 -15.28 -15.11 7.08
CA LYS A 275 -16.59 -15.32 6.48
C LYS A 275 -16.50 -16.04 5.12
N LEU A 276 -15.53 -15.68 4.29
CA LEU A 276 -15.35 -16.25 2.96
C LEU A 276 -14.79 -17.69 3.00
N SER A 277 -13.98 -18.04 4.01
CA SER A 277 -13.45 -19.40 4.19
C SER A 277 -14.49 -20.40 4.68
N GLY A 278 -15.60 -19.95 5.26
CA GLY A 278 -16.60 -20.81 5.88
C GLY A 278 -16.14 -21.49 7.18
N GLU A 279 -14.95 -21.17 7.68
CA GLU A 279 -14.32 -21.78 8.88
C GLU A 279 -14.74 -21.08 10.19
N LEU A 280 -15.99 -20.65 10.28
CA LEU A 280 -16.42 -19.86 11.43
C LEU A 280 -16.68 -20.71 12.69
N THR A 281 -15.69 -20.71 13.57
CA THR A 281 -15.84 -21.08 14.99
C THR A 281 -15.96 -19.86 15.93
N VAL A 282 -15.85 -18.63 15.41
CA VAL A 282 -15.97 -17.41 16.22
C VAL A 282 -17.42 -16.97 16.29
N SER A 283 -18.03 -17.13 17.45
CA SER A 283 -19.42 -16.82 17.86
C SER A 283 -20.45 -16.60 16.73
N ASN A 284 -21.60 -17.24 16.80
CA ASN A 284 -22.71 -17.22 15.82
C ASN A 284 -23.16 -15.81 15.35
N LYS A 285 -22.70 -14.72 15.98
CA LYS A 285 -23.05 -13.34 15.63
C LYS A 285 -22.28 -12.75 14.45
N VAL A 286 -21.05 -13.21 14.18
CA VAL A 286 -20.21 -12.69 13.08
C VAL A 286 -20.62 -13.28 11.73
N ASN A 287 -21.26 -14.45 11.73
CA ASN A 287 -21.66 -15.13 10.50
C ASN A 287 -22.74 -14.42 9.69
N ASP A 288 -23.57 -13.64 10.36
CA ASP A 288 -24.74 -13.00 9.74
C ASP A 288 -24.49 -11.56 9.27
N ILE A 289 -23.30 -11.00 9.54
CA ILE A 289 -23.00 -9.62 9.14
C ILE A 289 -22.89 -9.53 7.61
N LEU A 290 -23.82 -8.81 6.99
CA LEU A 290 -23.79 -8.46 5.57
C LEU A 290 -23.12 -7.09 5.40
N LEU A 291 -22.00 -7.05 4.65
CA LEU A 291 -21.38 -5.79 4.25
C LEU A 291 -21.94 -5.34 2.91
N MET A 292 -22.55 -4.17 2.87
CA MET A 292 -23.01 -3.46 1.68
C MET A 292 -22.11 -2.25 1.45
N ASP A 293 -21.27 -2.31 0.46
CA ASP A 293 -20.33 -1.25 0.09
C ASP A 293 -20.88 -0.38 -1.06
N VAL A 294 -20.24 0.75 -1.37
CA VAL A 294 -20.70 1.70 -2.40
C VAL A 294 -19.60 2.10 -3.36
N THR A 295 -19.99 2.58 -4.55
CA THR A 295 -19.06 3.16 -5.52
C THR A 295 -18.58 4.54 -5.03
N PRO A 296 -17.27 4.85 -5.07
CA PRO A 296 -16.75 6.14 -4.58
C PRO A 296 -17.05 7.30 -5.53
N LEU A 297 -17.15 7.02 -6.84
CA LEU A 297 -17.30 8.01 -7.91
C LEU A 297 -18.34 7.57 -8.93
N SER A 298 -19.01 8.54 -9.56
CA SER A 298 -19.95 8.30 -10.63
C SER A 298 -19.27 7.71 -11.87
N LEU A 299 -19.98 6.79 -12.54
CA LEU A 299 -19.57 6.16 -13.77
C LEU A 299 -20.45 6.64 -14.92
N SER A 300 -19.83 7.06 -16.00
CA SER A 300 -20.48 7.72 -17.12
C SER A 300 -19.91 7.32 -18.47
N ILE A 301 -20.65 7.63 -19.54
CA ILE A 301 -20.12 7.58 -20.91
C ILE A 301 -20.11 8.99 -21.53
N GLU A 302 -19.25 9.14 -22.55
CA GLU A 302 -19.22 10.35 -23.36
C GLU A 302 -20.42 10.41 -24.28
N THR A 303 -21.09 11.55 -24.30
CA THR A 303 -22.16 11.86 -25.25
C THR A 303 -21.80 13.09 -26.07
N LEU A 304 -22.69 13.50 -26.98
CA LEU A 304 -22.50 14.68 -27.86
C LEU A 304 -22.04 15.89 -27.07
N GLY A 305 -21.00 16.57 -27.59
CA GLY A 305 -20.41 17.75 -26.95
C GLY A 305 -19.41 17.43 -25.83
N GLY A 306 -19.01 16.15 -25.66
CA GLY A 306 -18.08 15.75 -24.61
C GLY A 306 -18.69 15.77 -23.20
N VAL A 307 -20.02 15.64 -23.12
CA VAL A 307 -20.77 15.64 -21.84
C VAL A 307 -20.73 14.26 -21.24
N ALA A 308 -20.46 14.17 -19.93
CA ALA A 308 -20.51 12.94 -19.16
C ALA A 308 -21.96 12.58 -18.81
N ASN A 309 -22.50 11.51 -19.40
CA ASN A 309 -23.82 11.00 -19.04
C ASN A 309 -23.68 9.89 -18.02
N VAL A 310 -24.05 10.19 -16.76
CA VAL A 310 -23.92 9.27 -15.63
C VAL A 310 -24.88 8.07 -15.80
N ILE A 311 -24.36 6.86 -15.64
CA ILE A 311 -25.12 5.61 -15.66
C ILE A 311 -25.24 5.05 -14.24
N ILE A 312 -24.13 4.96 -13.49
CA ILE A 312 -24.11 4.61 -12.06
C ILE A 312 -23.65 5.83 -11.28
N PRO A 313 -24.50 6.45 -10.44
CA PRO A 313 -24.10 7.54 -9.57
C PRO A 313 -23.11 7.09 -8.50
N ARG A 314 -22.29 8.02 -7.98
CA ARG A 314 -21.49 7.77 -6.77
C ARG A 314 -22.39 7.36 -5.59
N ASN A 315 -21.81 6.65 -4.65
CA ASN A 315 -22.51 6.10 -3.48
C ASN A 315 -23.67 5.14 -3.84
N SER A 316 -23.65 4.54 -5.05
CA SER A 316 -24.52 3.42 -5.37
C SER A 316 -24.00 2.14 -4.71
N ALA A 317 -24.89 1.40 -4.05
CA ALA A 317 -24.53 0.12 -3.42
C ALA A 317 -23.96 -0.87 -4.45
N ILE A 318 -22.95 -1.65 -4.08
CA ILE A 318 -22.36 -2.71 -4.91
C ILE A 318 -22.56 -4.09 -4.28
N PRO A 319 -22.79 -5.14 -5.10
CA PRO A 319 -22.80 -5.15 -6.57
C PRO A 319 -24.03 -4.45 -7.15
N THR A 320 -23.87 -3.83 -8.33
CA THR A 320 -24.96 -3.11 -8.99
C THR A 320 -24.92 -3.23 -10.51
N ARG A 321 -26.09 -3.15 -11.13
CA ARG A 321 -26.23 -3.14 -12.58
C ARG A 321 -27.21 -2.06 -13.02
N ALA A 322 -26.79 -1.22 -13.97
CA ALA A 322 -27.61 -0.15 -14.53
C ALA A 322 -27.43 -0.08 -16.05
N SER A 323 -28.52 0.24 -16.75
CA SER A 323 -28.54 0.41 -18.22
C SER A 323 -29.20 1.72 -18.62
N LYS A 324 -28.71 2.29 -19.73
CA LYS A 324 -29.35 3.42 -20.42
C LYS A 324 -29.35 3.19 -21.92
N ILE A 325 -30.39 3.69 -22.61
CA ILE A 325 -30.50 3.63 -24.05
C ILE A 325 -29.99 4.93 -24.64
N PHE A 326 -29.08 4.80 -25.60
CA PHE A 326 -28.49 5.88 -26.39
C PHE A 326 -28.82 5.69 -27.87
N THR A 327 -28.42 6.66 -28.69
CA THR A 327 -28.65 6.62 -30.13
C THR A 327 -27.43 7.12 -30.90
N THR A 328 -27.45 6.96 -32.24
CA THR A 328 -26.38 7.47 -33.09
C THR A 328 -26.49 8.99 -33.29
N ALA A 329 -25.33 9.68 -33.35
CA ALA A 329 -25.24 11.10 -33.56
C ALA A 329 -25.26 11.47 -35.08
N GLY A 330 -24.84 10.57 -35.95
CA GLY A 330 -24.76 10.76 -37.39
C GLY A 330 -25.74 9.90 -38.19
N ASN A 331 -26.18 10.41 -39.35
CA ASN A 331 -27.02 9.64 -40.28
C ASN A 331 -26.21 8.47 -40.87
N PHE A 332 -26.85 7.28 -40.93
CA PHE A 332 -26.28 6.05 -41.50
C PHE A 332 -24.99 5.58 -40.84
N GLN A 333 -24.75 6.00 -39.59
CA GLN A 333 -23.62 5.57 -38.75
C GLN A 333 -23.66 4.06 -38.56
N ARG A 334 -22.52 3.37 -38.74
CA ARG A 334 -22.39 1.91 -38.63
C ARG A 334 -21.74 1.44 -37.36
N ASP A 335 -21.01 2.35 -36.73
CA ASP A 335 -20.21 2.08 -35.54
C ASP A 335 -20.42 3.18 -34.52
N VAL A 336 -20.40 2.85 -33.25
CA VAL A 336 -20.29 3.79 -32.13
C VAL A 336 -19.09 3.44 -31.27
N GLU A 337 -18.35 4.44 -30.85
CA GLU A 337 -17.31 4.30 -29.84
C GLU A 337 -17.92 4.65 -28.49
N ILE A 338 -17.81 3.72 -27.57
CA ILE A 338 -18.24 3.90 -26.18
C ILE A 338 -16.98 4.18 -25.36
N LYS A 339 -16.90 5.37 -24.80
CA LYS A 339 -15.84 5.77 -23.90
C LYS A 339 -16.40 5.88 -22.49
N VAL A 340 -15.81 5.15 -21.55
CA VAL A 340 -16.25 5.00 -20.15
C VAL A 340 -15.38 5.89 -19.26
N TYR A 341 -16.04 6.70 -18.45
CA TYR A 341 -15.37 7.65 -17.56
C TYR A 341 -15.81 7.48 -16.12
N GLN A 342 -14.93 7.87 -15.19
CA GLN A 342 -15.19 7.94 -13.76
C GLN A 342 -14.89 9.35 -13.25
N GLY A 343 -15.81 9.92 -12.47
CA GLY A 343 -15.68 11.23 -11.85
C GLY A 343 -16.98 12.04 -11.86
N GLU A 344 -16.93 13.19 -11.18
CA GLU A 344 -18.10 14.05 -10.92
C GLU A 344 -18.18 15.28 -11.84
N ARG A 345 -17.26 15.43 -12.80
CA ARG A 345 -17.22 16.60 -13.67
C ARG A 345 -18.20 16.47 -14.83
N HIS A 346 -18.83 17.60 -15.19
CA HIS A 346 -19.82 17.65 -16.26
C HIS A 346 -19.25 17.26 -17.63
N PHE A 347 -18.00 17.64 -17.91
CA PHE A 347 -17.32 17.30 -19.16
C PHE A 347 -16.37 16.11 -18.96
N THR A 348 -16.37 15.20 -19.93
CA THR A 348 -15.55 13.98 -19.91
C THR A 348 -14.06 14.25 -19.88
N ARG A 349 -13.59 15.35 -20.49
CA ARG A 349 -12.17 15.76 -20.46
C ARG A 349 -11.62 16.02 -19.05
N ASP A 350 -12.51 16.33 -18.10
CA ASP A 350 -12.16 16.63 -16.72
C ASP A 350 -12.39 15.43 -15.77
N ASN A 351 -12.79 14.28 -16.35
CA ASN A 351 -12.99 13.00 -15.67
C ASN A 351 -11.92 11.98 -16.12
N LYS A 352 -11.72 10.95 -15.33
CA LYS A 352 -10.79 9.87 -15.66
C LYS A 352 -11.38 8.93 -16.71
N LEU A 353 -10.71 8.77 -17.85
CA LEU A 353 -11.04 7.75 -18.84
C LEU A 353 -10.63 6.37 -18.27
N LEU A 354 -11.59 5.46 -18.13
CA LEU A 354 -11.34 4.07 -17.70
C LEU A 354 -11.04 3.14 -18.88
N GLY A 355 -11.70 3.36 -20.01
CA GLY A 355 -11.51 2.56 -21.21
C GLY A 355 -12.47 2.94 -22.33
N ASN A 356 -12.23 2.38 -23.52
CA ASN A 356 -13.09 2.55 -24.66
C ASN A 356 -13.21 1.27 -25.48
N PHE A 357 -14.32 1.12 -26.18
CA PHE A 357 -14.55 0.02 -27.11
C PHE A 357 -15.51 0.47 -28.22
N ARG A 358 -15.55 -0.28 -29.33
CA ARG A 358 -16.36 0.02 -30.47
C ARG A 358 -17.44 -1.06 -30.67
N LEU A 359 -18.70 -0.62 -30.75
CA LEU A 359 -19.80 -1.44 -31.23
C LEU A 359 -19.94 -1.22 -32.74
N SER A 360 -19.71 -2.27 -33.53
CA SER A 360 -19.78 -2.24 -35.02
C SER A 360 -20.98 -3.00 -35.50
N GLY A 361 -21.43 -2.69 -36.75
CA GLY A 361 -22.53 -3.42 -37.39
C GLY A 361 -23.92 -2.92 -36.99
N ILE A 362 -24.03 -1.70 -36.50
CA ILE A 362 -25.30 -1.05 -36.13
C ILE A 362 -26.22 -0.93 -37.38
N LYS A 363 -27.52 -1.04 -37.16
CA LYS A 363 -28.54 -0.86 -38.19
C LYS A 363 -28.43 0.51 -38.85
N ARG A 364 -28.24 0.53 -40.17
CA ARG A 364 -28.22 1.81 -40.91
C ARG A 364 -29.58 2.49 -40.84
N ALA A 365 -29.62 3.66 -40.25
CA ALA A 365 -30.81 4.49 -40.10
C ALA A 365 -30.40 5.96 -39.97
N MET A 366 -31.38 6.85 -39.96
CA MET A 366 -31.16 8.27 -39.63
C MET A 366 -30.67 8.41 -38.20
N ALA A 367 -29.92 9.47 -37.89
CA ALA A 367 -29.51 9.82 -36.56
C ALA A 367 -30.73 9.83 -35.59
N GLY A 368 -30.57 9.34 -34.39
CA GLY A 368 -31.65 9.24 -33.40
C GLY A 368 -32.54 8.02 -33.48
N VAL A 369 -32.43 7.19 -34.56
CA VAL A 369 -33.29 6.00 -34.74
C VAL A 369 -32.71 4.72 -34.11
N PRO A 370 -31.41 4.40 -34.26
CA PRO A 370 -30.85 3.22 -33.61
C PRO A 370 -30.92 3.32 -32.09
N GLN A 371 -31.30 2.22 -31.44
CA GLN A 371 -31.35 2.12 -30.00
C GLN A 371 -30.18 1.26 -29.51
N ILE A 372 -29.25 1.88 -28.79
CA ILE A 372 -28.06 1.24 -28.26
C ILE A 372 -28.16 1.22 -26.74
N GLU A 373 -28.40 0.06 -26.19
CA GLU A 373 -28.39 -0.14 -24.74
C GLU A 373 -26.94 -0.27 -24.26
N VAL A 374 -26.54 0.60 -23.37
CA VAL A 374 -25.25 0.52 -22.66
C VAL A 374 -25.52 0.09 -21.22
N THR A 375 -24.96 -1.05 -20.82
CA THR A 375 -25.12 -1.65 -19.49
C THR A 375 -23.80 -1.61 -18.76
N PHE A 376 -23.84 -1.10 -17.55
CA PHE A 376 -22.76 -1.15 -16.57
C PHE A 376 -23.11 -2.20 -15.51
N ASP A 377 -22.19 -3.13 -15.28
CA ASP A 377 -22.32 -4.22 -14.33
C ASP A 377 -21.08 -4.20 -13.42
N MET A 378 -21.27 -3.80 -12.17
CA MET A 378 -20.21 -3.70 -11.18
C MET A 378 -20.31 -4.82 -10.16
N ASP A 379 -19.23 -5.56 -9.99
CA ASP A 379 -19.18 -6.68 -9.04
C ASP A 379 -18.96 -6.21 -7.59
N ALA A 380 -18.96 -7.16 -6.66
CA ALA A 380 -18.75 -6.89 -5.24
C ALA A 380 -17.31 -6.42 -4.89
N ASN A 381 -16.37 -6.51 -5.83
CA ASN A 381 -15.00 -5.99 -5.68
C ASN A 381 -14.86 -4.56 -6.24
N GLY A 382 -15.94 -4.00 -6.80
CA GLY A 382 -15.93 -2.72 -7.49
C GLY A 382 -15.33 -2.78 -8.91
N ILE A 383 -15.23 -3.97 -9.51
CA ILE A 383 -14.72 -4.15 -10.89
C ILE A 383 -15.87 -3.96 -11.87
N LEU A 384 -15.68 -3.08 -12.85
CA LEU A 384 -16.69 -2.68 -13.81
C LEU A 384 -16.58 -3.49 -15.10
N LYS A 385 -17.71 -4.08 -15.52
CA LYS A 385 -17.93 -4.64 -16.84
C LYS A 385 -18.93 -3.78 -17.59
N VAL A 386 -18.61 -3.42 -18.84
CA VAL A 386 -19.49 -2.61 -19.67
C VAL A 386 -19.84 -3.37 -20.93
N SER A 387 -21.13 -3.39 -21.29
CA SER A 387 -21.60 -3.92 -22.56
C SER A 387 -22.42 -2.88 -23.32
N ALA A 388 -22.39 -2.97 -24.64
CA ALA A 388 -23.24 -2.17 -25.53
C ALA A 388 -23.92 -3.08 -26.53
N LYS A 389 -25.24 -2.92 -26.71
CA LYS A 389 -26.08 -3.76 -27.55
C LYS A 389 -27.00 -2.93 -28.45
N ASP A 390 -26.95 -3.18 -29.77
CA ASP A 390 -27.96 -2.67 -30.70
C ASP A 390 -29.26 -3.49 -30.56
N LEU A 391 -30.29 -2.87 -30.00
CA LEU A 391 -31.57 -3.52 -29.78
C LEU A 391 -32.30 -3.86 -31.08
N GLY A 392 -31.95 -3.17 -32.18
CA GLY A 392 -32.56 -3.41 -33.49
C GLY A 392 -32.00 -4.62 -34.25
N ARG A 393 -30.72 -4.98 -33.99
CA ARG A 393 -30.01 -6.11 -34.62
C ARG A 393 -29.57 -7.20 -33.65
N GLY A 394 -29.58 -6.94 -32.39
CA GLY A 394 -29.08 -7.86 -31.37
C GLY A 394 -27.55 -8.01 -31.35
N VAL A 395 -26.80 -7.16 -32.09
CA VAL A 395 -25.34 -7.14 -32.04
C VAL A 395 -24.90 -6.56 -30.72
N GLU A 396 -24.03 -7.27 -30.01
CA GLU A 396 -23.53 -6.89 -28.71
C GLU A 396 -22.01 -6.94 -28.68
N GLN A 397 -21.39 -5.99 -28.00
CA GLN A 397 -19.98 -5.97 -27.62
C GLN A 397 -19.86 -5.68 -26.13
N GLN A 398 -18.89 -6.29 -25.50
CA GLN A 398 -18.62 -6.09 -24.09
C GLN A 398 -17.13 -5.91 -23.85
N ILE A 399 -16.80 -5.15 -22.82
CA ILE A 399 -15.46 -5.02 -22.29
C ILE A 399 -15.52 -5.14 -20.77
N VAL A 400 -14.61 -5.90 -20.20
CA VAL A 400 -14.26 -5.71 -18.80
C VAL A 400 -13.34 -4.49 -18.80
N ILE A 401 -13.68 -3.48 -18.00
CA ILE A 401 -12.83 -2.32 -17.89
C ILE A 401 -11.56 -2.75 -17.15
N THR A 402 -10.60 -3.19 -17.96
CA THR A 402 -9.23 -3.30 -17.54
C THR A 402 -8.55 -2.06 -18.11
N SER A 403 -8.15 -1.14 -17.24
CA SER A 403 -7.46 0.06 -17.73
C SER A 403 -6.23 -0.37 -18.54
N SER A 404 -5.84 0.46 -19.53
CA SER A 404 -4.61 0.24 -20.32
C SER A 404 -3.33 0.19 -19.45
N THR A 405 -3.46 0.42 -18.15
CA THR A 405 -2.42 0.39 -17.14
C THR A 405 -2.35 -0.94 -16.38
N ASN A 406 -3.34 -1.83 -16.57
CA ASN A 406 -3.36 -3.14 -15.92
C ASN A 406 -2.42 -4.10 -16.65
N LEU A 407 -1.81 -4.97 -15.89
CA LEU A 407 -0.90 -5.97 -16.43
C LEU A 407 -1.70 -7.07 -17.15
N SER A 408 -1.21 -7.51 -18.31
CA SER A 408 -1.71 -8.71 -18.99
C SER A 408 -1.37 -9.97 -18.18
N GLU A 409 -2.07 -11.07 -18.41
CA GLU A 409 -1.77 -12.36 -17.78
C GLU A 409 -0.31 -12.80 -17.98
N GLU A 410 0.26 -12.50 -19.16
CA GLU A 410 1.66 -12.78 -19.47
C GLU A 410 2.61 -11.90 -18.65
N GLU A 411 2.30 -10.62 -18.47
CA GLU A 411 3.09 -9.71 -17.63
C GLU A 411 2.98 -10.08 -16.15
N ILE A 412 1.80 -10.46 -15.67
CA ILE A 412 1.61 -10.98 -14.30
C ILE A 412 2.45 -12.24 -14.08
N ARG A 413 2.45 -13.17 -15.05
CA ARG A 413 3.25 -14.40 -14.96
C ARG A 413 4.74 -14.10 -14.91
N ARG A 414 5.23 -13.22 -15.78
CA ARG A 414 6.65 -12.77 -15.78
C ARG A 414 7.03 -12.07 -14.48
N ALA A 415 6.19 -11.16 -14.01
CA ALA A 415 6.42 -10.46 -12.76
C ALA A 415 6.46 -11.43 -11.55
N ARG A 416 5.64 -12.47 -11.57
CA ARG A 416 5.64 -13.53 -10.56
C ARG A 416 6.90 -14.39 -10.61
N GLU A 417 7.36 -14.76 -11.80
CA GLU A 417 8.61 -15.50 -11.99
C GLU A 417 9.83 -14.68 -11.52
N ASP A 418 9.84 -13.37 -11.87
CA ASP A 418 10.87 -12.44 -11.45
C ASP A 418 10.86 -12.21 -9.93
N ALA A 419 9.69 -12.09 -9.32
CA ALA A 419 9.55 -11.92 -7.86
C ALA A 419 10.07 -13.16 -7.12
N LYS A 420 9.72 -14.35 -7.59
CA LYS A 420 10.23 -15.61 -7.02
C LYS A 420 11.74 -15.72 -7.12
N LYS A 421 12.29 -15.38 -8.29
CA LYS A 421 13.75 -15.37 -8.47
C LYS A 421 14.43 -14.39 -7.51
N TYR A 422 13.85 -13.22 -7.32
CA TYR A 422 14.37 -12.23 -6.36
C TYR A 422 14.31 -12.74 -4.90
N GLU A 423 13.23 -13.44 -4.51
CA GLU A 423 13.15 -14.08 -3.18
C GLU A 423 14.25 -15.14 -2.99
N ASP A 424 14.47 -15.98 -4.01
CA ASP A 424 15.53 -17.01 -3.97
C ASP A 424 16.93 -16.36 -3.85
N ASP A 425 17.18 -15.28 -4.62
CA ASP A 425 18.44 -14.52 -4.56
C ASP A 425 18.65 -13.86 -3.18
N VAL A 426 17.59 -13.27 -2.60
CA VAL A 426 17.63 -12.64 -1.26
C VAL A 426 17.81 -13.69 -0.16
N ALA A 427 17.16 -14.83 -0.27
CA ALA A 427 17.33 -15.94 0.68
C ALA A 427 18.78 -16.45 0.68
N GLY A 428 19.36 -16.64 -0.50
CA GLY A 428 20.77 -17.01 -0.66
C GLY A 428 21.72 -15.97 -0.07
N ALA A 429 21.46 -14.68 -0.32
CA ALA A 429 22.28 -13.60 0.24
C ALA A 429 22.20 -13.51 1.77
N ARG A 430 21.02 -13.79 2.37
CA ARG A 430 20.87 -13.85 3.84
C ARG A 430 21.63 -15.03 4.42
N GLU A 431 21.43 -16.23 3.89
CA GLU A 431 22.15 -17.43 4.33
C GLU A 431 23.67 -17.21 4.28
N PHE A 432 24.17 -16.60 3.21
CA PHE A 432 25.58 -16.27 3.08
C PHE A 432 26.06 -15.28 4.15
N LYS A 433 25.29 -14.24 4.42
CA LYS A 433 25.61 -13.24 5.45
C LYS A 433 25.66 -13.87 6.85
N ASP A 434 24.75 -14.78 7.15
CA ASP A 434 24.73 -15.50 8.42
C ASP A 434 25.98 -16.38 8.56
N ILE A 435 26.33 -17.12 7.52
CA ILE A 435 27.56 -17.93 7.48
C ILE A 435 28.82 -17.06 7.62
N MET A 436 28.86 -15.92 6.96
CA MET A 436 30.00 -14.99 7.11
C MET A 436 30.13 -14.49 8.55
N ASN A 437 29.05 -14.08 9.17
CA ASN A 437 29.05 -13.61 10.56
C ASN A 437 29.48 -14.71 11.54
N GLU A 438 29.01 -15.95 11.33
CA GLU A 438 29.43 -17.11 12.11
C GLU A 438 30.93 -17.41 11.90
N ALA A 439 31.38 -17.40 10.65
CA ALA A 439 32.80 -17.65 10.29
C ALA A 439 33.72 -16.58 10.91
N GLU A 440 33.36 -15.30 10.84
CA GLU A 440 34.11 -14.21 11.43
C GLU A 440 34.19 -14.32 12.95
N SER A 441 33.05 -14.57 13.60
CA SER A 441 32.98 -14.79 15.05
C SER A 441 33.81 -16.00 15.48
N TYR A 442 33.79 -17.07 14.69
CA TYR A 442 34.54 -18.27 14.97
C TYR A 442 36.07 -18.10 14.78
N VAL A 443 36.50 -17.40 13.73
CA VAL A 443 37.91 -16.98 13.53
C VAL A 443 38.41 -16.24 14.77
N TYR A 444 37.65 -15.22 15.24
CA TYR A 444 38.01 -14.47 16.42
C TYR A 444 38.13 -15.35 17.69
N LYS A 445 37.16 -16.28 17.87
CA LYS A 445 37.19 -17.24 18.98
C LYS A 445 38.44 -18.13 18.92
N VAL A 446 38.77 -18.67 17.76
CA VAL A 446 39.94 -19.56 17.59
C VAL A 446 41.25 -18.79 17.77
N GLU A 447 41.38 -17.56 17.25
CA GLU A 447 42.54 -16.69 17.48
C GLU A 447 42.78 -16.46 19.00
N ASN A 448 41.73 -16.15 19.73
CA ASN A 448 41.83 -15.96 21.20
C ASN A 448 42.22 -17.28 21.93
N LEU A 449 41.66 -18.40 21.53
CA LEU A 449 42.02 -19.71 22.09
C LEU A 449 43.49 -20.10 21.77
N LEU A 450 43.97 -19.76 20.57
CA LEU A 450 45.39 -19.99 20.20
C LEU A 450 46.34 -19.14 21.05
N GLU A 451 45.96 -17.89 21.37
CA GLU A 451 46.74 -17.04 22.25
C GLU A 451 46.77 -17.54 23.70
N THR A 452 45.64 -18.01 24.21
CA THR A 452 45.51 -18.39 25.63
C THR A 452 45.92 -19.81 25.93
N ARG A 453 45.69 -20.76 25.01
CA ARG A 453 45.91 -22.22 25.21
C ARG A 453 46.83 -22.87 24.18
N GLY A 454 47.21 -22.17 23.12
CA GLY A 454 47.97 -22.73 22.01
C GLY A 454 49.33 -23.34 22.42
N ALA A 455 49.93 -22.88 23.54
CA ALA A 455 51.18 -23.45 24.06
C ALA A 455 51.05 -24.93 24.54
N GLN A 456 49.83 -25.43 24.73
CA GLN A 456 49.57 -26.82 25.15
C GLN A 456 49.39 -27.79 23.97
N LEU A 457 49.33 -27.28 22.74
CA LEU A 457 49.23 -28.05 21.50
C LEU A 457 50.61 -28.47 21.00
N ASP A 458 50.65 -29.60 20.26
CA ASP A 458 51.86 -29.92 19.52
C ASP A 458 52.09 -28.96 18.34
N LYS A 459 53.33 -28.85 17.89
CA LYS A 459 53.73 -27.91 16.83
C LYS A 459 52.99 -28.12 15.51
N LYS A 460 52.60 -29.36 15.21
CA LYS A 460 51.94 -29.74 13.95
C LYS A 460 50.45 -29.36 14.00
N GLU A 461 49.79 -29.63 15.11
CA GLU A 461 48.40 -29.23 15.35
C GLU A 461 48.25 -27.69 15.34
N MET A 462 49.10 -26.97 16.10
CA MET A 462 49.10 -25.53 16.13
C MET A 462 49.30 -24.93 14.73
N LYS A 463 50.20 -25.48 13.92
CA LYS A 463 50.44 -24.98 12.55
C LYS A 463 49.23 -25.22 11.65
N ARG A 464 48.53 -26.36 11.79
CA ARG A 464 47.32 -26.68 11.04
C ARG A 464 46.20 -25.69 11.38
N ILE A 465 45.86 -25.51 12.67
CA ILE A 465 44.82 -24.61 13.11
C ILE A 465 45.10 -23.18 12.64
N LYS A 466 46.33 -22.67 12.78
CA LYS A 466 46.72 -21.36 12.27
C LYS A 466 46.52 -21.21 10.77
N SER A 467 46.86 -22.23 10.00
CA SER A 467 46.72 -22.24 8.53
C SER A 467 45.23 -22.16 8.13
N ASP A 468 44.38 -22.97 8.76
CA ASP A 468 42.96 -23.03 8.48
C ASP A 468 42.28 -21.74 8.92
N CYS A 469 42.64 -21.17 10.07
CA CYS A 469 42.17 -19.89 10.57
C CYS A 469 42.54 -18.73 9.63
N GLU A 470 43.82 -18.67 9.15
CA GLU A 470 44.24 -17.66 8.18
C GLU A 470 43.52 -17.80 6.84
N TYR A 471 43.24 -19.03 6.41
CA TYR A 471 42.52 -19.28 5.17
C TYR A 471 41.08 -18.78 5.25
N LEU A 472 40.35 -19.16 6.31
CA LEU A 472 38.98 -18.69 6.53
C LEU A 472 38.91 -17.15 6.68
N LYS A 473 39.85 -16.57 7.44
CA LYS A 473 39.95 -15.09 7.62
C LYS A 473 40.16 -14.36 6.28
N LYS A 474 40.97 -14.93 5.38
CA LYS A 474 41.19 -14.37 4.04
C LYS A 474 39.94 -14.48 3.18
N LEU A 475 39.17 -15.57 3.27
CA LEU A 475 37.89 -15.70 2.57
C LEU A 475 36.90 -14.66 3.05
N VAL A 476 36.68 -14.55 4.36
CA VAL A 476 35.77 -13.54 4.97
C VAL A 476 36.15 -12.10 4.54
N THR A 477 37.44 -11.77 4.51
CA THR A 477 37.89 -10.40 4.18
C THR A 477 37.83 -10.07 2.69
N ARG A 478 37.88 -11.05 1.80
CA ARG A 478 37.97 -10.84 0.34
C ARG A 478 36.67 -10.97 -0.40
N THR A 479 35.67 -11.60 0.18
CA THR A 479 34.40 -11.86 -0.50
C THR A 479 33.55 -10.59 -0.53
N ASP A 480 33.10 -10.22 -1.74
CA ASP A 480 32.18 -9.09 -1.96
C ASP A 480 30.75 -9.56 -1.68
N MET A 481 30.14 -9.00 -0.63
CA MET A 481 28.77 -9.31 -0.22
C MET A 481 27.70 -9.00 -1.26
N ASN A 482 28.02 -8.24 -2.29
CA ASN A 482 27.07 -7.84 -3.33
C ASN A 482 27.05 -8.80 -4.53
N HIS A 483 28.04 -9.73 -4.63
CA HIS A 483 28.19 -10.65 -5.76
C HIS A 483 28.65 -12.02 -5.27
N VAL A 484 27.76 -12.75 -4.62
CA VAL A 484 28.04 -14.10 -4.10
C VAL A 484 27.41 -15.14 -5.00
N ASP A 485 28.22 -16.09 -5.46
CA ASP A 485 27.74 -17.29 -6.16
C ASP A 485 27.77 -18.53 -5.26
N ASP A 486 27.09 -19.60 -5.70
CA ASP A 486 27.02 -20.87 -4.97
C ASP A 486 28.39 -21.49 -4.73
N VAL A 487 29.38 -21.18 -5.58
CA VAL A 487 30.75 -21.69 -5.46
C VAL A 487 31.49 -21.01 -4.31
N GLU A 488 31.33 -19.72 -4.17
CA GLU A 488 31.88 -18.93 -3.04
C GLU A 488 31.24 -19.33 -1.71
N MET A 489 29.92 -19.50 -1.71
CA MET A 489 29.18 -20.02 -0.54
C MET A 489 29.67 -21.41 -0.15
N GLY A 490 29.86 -22.32 -1.11
CA GLY A 490 30.39 -23.64 -0.86
C GLY A 490 31.82 -23.65 -0.27
N ARG A 491 32.68 -22.75 -0.78
CA ARG A 491 34.05 -22.58 -0.26
C ARG A 491 34.07 -22.05 1.17
N MET A 492 33.19 -21.12 1.48
CA MET A 492 33.06 -20.54 2.83
C MET A 492 32.61 -21.59 3.85
N LYS A 493 31.57 -22.35 3.52
CA LYS A 493 31.06 -23.46 4.36
C LYS A 493 32.14 -24.51 4.63
N GLU A 494 32.86 -24.90 3.58
CA GLU A 494 33.90 -25.92 3.72
C GLU A 494 35.11 -25.44 4.55
N ALA A 495 35.56 -24.18 4.33
CA ALA A 495 36.63 -23.60 5.12
C ALA A 495 36.24 -23.43 6.60
N TYR A 496 35.01 -23.06 6.87
CA TYR A 496 34.45 -22.94 8.22
C TYR A 496 34.44 -24.32 8.92
N ARG A 497 33.92 -25.36 8.23
CA ARG A 497 33.92 -26.73 8.74
C ARG A 497 35.35 -27.26 9.00
N GLN A 498 36.30 -27.01 8.10
CA GLN A 498 37.69 -27.42 8.27
C GLN A 498 38.34 -26.80 9.50
N LEU A 499 38.07 -25.52 9.75
CA LEU A 499 38.56 -24.84 10.94
C LEU A 499 37.92 -25.40 12.22
N GLN A 500 36.62 -25.73 12.20
CA GLN A 500 35.93 -26.37 13.34
C GLN A 500 36.58 -27.73 13.66
N GLU A 501 36.80 -28.58 12.67
CA GLU A 501 37.42 -29.88 12.84
C GLU A 501 38.86 -29.76 13.36
N SER A 502 39.65 -28.81 12.85
CA SER A 502 41.02 -28.65 13.30
C SER A 502 41.15 -28.04 14.69
N ALA A 503 40.21 -27.20 15.09
CA ALA A 503 40.18 -26.49 16.37
C ALA A 503 39.47 -27.25 17.51
N GLU A 504 38.76 -28.36 17.22
CA GLU A 504 37.96 -29.12 18.18
C GLU A 504 38.72 -29.48 19.48
N LYS A 505 39.97 -29.90 19.32
CA LYS A 505 40.86 -30.28 20.46
C LYS A 505 41.22 -29.02 21.28
N LEU A 506 41.39 -27.86 20.65
CA LEU A 506 41.72 -26.60 21.31
C LEU A 506 40.56 -26.06 22.09
N GLU A 507 39.31 -26.32 21.67
CA GLU A 507 38.10 -25.95 22.36
C GLU A 507 37.81 -26.79 23.60
N THR A 508 38.15 -28.09 23.53
CA THR A 508 37.91 -29.05 24.61
C THR A 508 38.99 -29.07 25.70
N MET A 509 40.09 -28.37 25.48
CA MET A 509 41.13 -28.12 26.48
C MET A 509 40.76 -26.98 27.41
#